data_48f98d0bc6e6bb6120f502fdd1c4f231
#
_entry.id   48f98d0bc6e6bb6120f502fdd1c4f231
#
_cell.length_a   1.000
_cell.length_b   1.000
_cell.length_c   1.000
_cell.angle_alpha   90.00
_cell.angle_beta   90.00
_cell.angle_gamma   90.00
#
_symmetry.space_group_name_H-M   'P 1'
#
loop_
_entity.id
_entity.type
_entity.pdbx_description
1 polymer ?
#
loop_
_entity_poly.entity_id
_entity_poly.type
_entity_poly.pdbx_seq_one_letter_code
_entity_poly.pdbx_strand_id
1 'polypeptide(L)'
;MSASKRTLILWVSRHRPLPAQILDLERRFGPIEIAMVKGTIPTAEFVAEVAVKLGASVVVAVLPLSFISELAKLSQEKGFTLLMAKMRKVYESPRQDQAVEVMKQAVDRRVVAKHMDGMYRVLEFEGFIAVREVKIVGESI
;
A
#
# COMPACT_ATOMS: atom_id res chain seq x y z
N MET A 1 17.32 -9.17 -29.29
CA MET A 1 16.47 -8.05 -28.89
C MET A 1 15.88 -8.33 -27.51
N SER A 2 16.19 -7.50 -26.57
CA SER A 2 15.67 -7.69 -25.21
C SER A 2 14.26 -7.15 -25.11
N ALA A 3 13.33 -7.96 -24.61
CA ALA A 3 12.05 -7.46 -24.20
C ALA A 3 12.26 -6.49 -23.04
N SER A 4 11.54 -5.39 -23.02
CA SER A 4 11.59 -4.47 -21.89
C SER A 4 11.12 -5.22 -20.63
N LYS A 5 11.99 -5.27 -19.61
CA LYS A 5 11.65 -5.88 -18.35
C LYS A 5 10.63 -5.01 -17.61
N ARG A 6 9.58 -5.64 -17.14
CA ARG A 6 8.63 -5.00 -16.25
C ARG A 6 9.12 -5.13 -14.82
N THR A 7 8.93 -4.10 -14.03
CA THR A 7 9.16 -4.17 -12.59
C THR A 7 8.01 -4.93 -11.96
N LEU A 8 8.30 -6.03 -11.30
CA LEU A 8 7.28 -6.80 -10.61
C LEU A 8 7.07 -6.22 -9.22
N ILE A 9 5.82 -5.85 -8.95
CA ILE A 9 5.40 -5.27 -7.68
C ILE A 9 4.47 -6.24 -6.97
N LEU A 10 4.80 -6.59 -5.74
CA LEU A 10 3.94 -7.39 -4.89
C LEU A 10 3.00 -6.45 -4.14
N TRP A 11 1.71 -6.59 -4.39
CA TRP A 11 0.68 -5.75 -3.77
C TRP A 11 0.03 -6.50 -2.62
N VAL A 12 0.27 -6.06 -1.38
CA VAL A 12 -0.21 -6.71 -0.16
C VAL A 12 -1.25 -5.82 0.49
N SER A 13 -2.50 -5.96 0.05
CA SER A 13 -3.63 -5.19 0.54
C SER A 13 -4.92 -5.94 0.20
N ARG A 14 -5.97 -5.70 0.96
CA ARG A 14 -7.31 -6.22 0.68
C ARG A 14 -7.95 -5.56 -0.52
N HIS A 15 -7.47 -4.38 -0.88
CA HIS A 15 -8.04 -3.58 -1.97
C HIS A 15 -7.15 -3.64 -3.19
N ARG A 16 -7.76 -3.60 -4.36
CA ARG A 16 -7.02 -3.47 -5.61
C ARG A 16 -6.36 -2.09 -5.67
N PRO A 17 -5.24 -1.97 -6.39
CA PRO A 17 -4.65 -0.65 -6.62
C PRO A 17 -5.63 0.29 -7.30
N LEU A 18 -5.65 1.53 -6.86
CA LEU A 18 -6.40 2.59 -7.53
C LEU A 18 -5.68 2.98 -8.83
N PRO A 19 -6.42 3.46 -9.85
CA PRO A 19 -5.78 3.95 -11.08
C PRO A 19 -4.67 4.96 -10.84
N ALA A 20 -4.87 5.91 -9.91
CA ALA A 20 -3.84 6.90 -9.57
C ALA A 20 -2.59 6.24 -8.96
N GLN A 21 -2.75 5.17 -8.19
CA GLN A 21 -1.64 4.41 -7.62
C GLN A 21 -0.84 3.68 -8.70
N ILE A 22 -1.53 3.07 -9.64
CA ILE A 22 -0.88 2.40 -10.78
C ILE A 22 -0.07 3.40 -11.59
N LEU A 23 -0.66 4.56 -11.90
CA LEU A 23 0.05 5.60 -12.65
C LEU A 23 1.31 6.10 -11.92
N ASP A 24 1.22 6.28 -10.61
CA ASP A 24 2.37 6.72 -9.82
C ASP A 24 3.49 5.67 -9.83
N LEU A 25 3.14 4.40 -9.70
CA LEU A 25 4.12 3.31 -9.77
C LEU A 25 4.76 3.24 -11.15
N GLU A 26 3.99 3.41 -12.21
CA GLU A 26 4.52 3.41 -13.57
C GLU A 26 5.47 4.58 -13.82
N ARG A 27 5.18 5.74 -13.26
CA ARG A 27 6.09 6.89 -13.35
C ARG A 27 7.43 6.62 -12.68
N ARG A 28 7.41 5.91 -11.55
CA ARG A 28 8.63 5.63 -10.76
C ARG A 28 9.46 4.49 -11.32
N PHE A 29 8.80 3.46 -11.81
CA PHE A 29 9.45 2.19 -12.14
C PHE A 29 9.36 1.81 -13.62
N GLY A 30 8.71 2.64 -14.45
CA GLY A 30 8.45 2.30 -15.84
C GLY A 30 7.36 1.24 -15.95
N PRO A 31 7.41 0.37 -16.97
CA PRO A 31 6.41 -0.69 -17.09
C PRO A 31 6.40 -1.59 -15.85
N ILE A 32 5.22 -1.85 -15.31
CA ILE A 32 5.06 -2.65 -14.10
C ILE A 32 4.17 -3.86 -14.34
N GLU A 33 4.36 -4.86 -13.50
CA GLU A 33 3.48 -6.00 -13.37
C GLU A 33 3.13 -6.12 -11.90
N ILE A 34 1.86 -6.30 -11.57
CA ILE A 34 1.39 -6.36 -10.19
C ILE A 34 0.92 -7.78 -9.87
N ALA A 35 1.52 -8.37 -8.85
CA ALA A 35 1.05 -9.61 -8.26
C ALA A 35 0.39 -9.30 -6.92
N MET A 36 -0.85 -9.75 -6.72
CA MET A 36 -1.57 -9.53 -5.48
C MET A 36 -1.50 -10.76 -4.58
N VAL A 37 -1.28 -10.53 -3.29
CA VAL A 37 -1.41 -11.59 -2.29
C VAL A 37 -2.85 -11.59 -1.80
N LYS A 38 -3.52 -12.72 -1.99
CA LYS A 38 -4.90 -12.92 -1.55
C LYS A 38 -4.94 -13.70 -0.24
N GLY A 39 -5.94 -13.39 0.58
CA GLY A 39 -6.17 -14.09 1.84
C GLY A 39 -5.48 -13.46 3.03
N THR A 40 -5.45 -14.18 4.12
CA THR A 40 -4.84 -13.72 5.36
C THR A 40 -3.32 -13.79 5.27
N ILE A 41 -2.67 -12.70 5.66
CA ILE A 41 -1.20 -12.64 5.72
C ILE A 41 -0.75 -13.11 7.11
N PRO A 42 -0.09 -14.27 7.22
CA PRO A 42 0.29 -14.80 8.53
C PRO A 42 1.44 -14.04 9.18
N THR A 43 2.50 -13.73 8.44
CA THR A 43 3.70 -13.08 9.00
C THR A 43 4.35 -12.17 7.96
N ALA A 44 5.21 -11.28 8.43
CA ALA A 44 6.03 -10.43 7.55
C ALA A 44 7.02 -11.29 6.75
N GLU A 45 7.56 -12.34 7.34
CA GLU A 45 8.47 -13.29 6.69
C GLU A 45 7.81 -13.95 5.49
N PHE A 46 6.52 -14.28 5.60
CA PHE A 46 5.76 -14.85 4.50
C PHE A 46 5.74 -13.89 3.30
N VAL A 47 5.49 -12.61 3.55
CA VAL A 47 5.48 -11.59 2.49
C VAL A 47 6.85 -11.48 1.84
N ALA A 48 7.91 -11.44 2.66
CA ALA A 48 9.27 -11.35 2.15
C ALA A 48 9.65 -12.58 1.31
N GLU A 49 9.27 -13.77 1.75
CA GLU A 49 9.51 -15.00 1.00
C GLU A 49 8.79 -15.01 -0.35
N VAL A 50 7.54 -14.56 -0.39
CA VAL A 50 6.78 -14.48 -1.63
C VAL A 50 7.43 -13.47 -2.58
N ALA A 51 7.86 -12.31 -2.06
CA ALA A 51 8.55 -11.29 -2.85
C ALA A 51 9.81 -11.86 -3.49
N VAL A 52 10.64 -12.55 -2.71
CA VAL A 52 11.88 -13.16 -3.21
C VAL A 52 11.59 -14.24 -4.25
N LYS A 53 10.64 -15.13 -3.97
CA LYS A 53 10.27 -16.21 -4.89
C LYS A 53 9.78 -15.70 -6.23
N LEU A 54 8.97 -14.65 -6.22
CA LEU A 54 8.42 -14.07 -7.44
C LEU A 54 9.41 -13.15 -8.16
N GLY A 55 10.51 -12.78 -7.49
CA GLY A 55 11.43 -11.78 -8.03
C GLY A 55 10.88 -10.37 -7.99
N ALA A 56 10.01 -10.08 -7.03
CA ALA A 56 9.45 -8.75 -6.86
C ALA A 56 10.50 -7.81 -6.26
N SER A 57 10.79 -6.71 -6.94
CA SER A 57 11.73 -5.71 -6.47
C SER A 57 11.07 -4.65 -5.60
N VAL A 58 9.74 -4.59 -5.63
CA VAL A 58 8.95 -3.62 -4.88
C VAL A 58 7.79 -4.34 -4.20
N VAL A 59 7.56 -4.03 -2.94
CA VAL A 59 6.40 -4.51 -2.18
C VAL A 59 5.61 -3.30 -1.71
N VAL A 60 4.32 -3.25 -2.04
CA VAL A 60 3.40 -2.25 -1.51
C VAL A 60 2.56 -2.94 -0.45
N ALA A 61 2.60 -2.44 0.78
CA ALA A 61 1.90 -3.05 1.90
C ALA A 61 0.96 -2.07 2.58
N VAL A 62 -0.27 -2.51 2.84
CA VAL A 62 -1.24 -1.81 3.68
C VAL A 62 -1.54 -2.74 4.86
N LEU A 63 -0.73 -2.65 5.89
CA LEU A 63 -0.71 -3.58 7.01
C LEU A 63 -0.49 -2.80 8.31
N PRO A 64 -0.80 -3.40 9.48
CA PRO A 64 -0.54 -2.75 10.76
C PRO A 64 0.93 -2.36 10.93
N LEU A 65 1.18 -1.31 11.73
CA LEU A 65 2.52 -0.74 11.90
C LEU A 65 3.57 -1.75 12.38
N SER A 66 3.19 -2.65 13.28
CA SER A 66 4.09 -3.70 13.76
C SER A 66 4.56 -4.62 12.63
N PHE A 67 3.66 -4.92 11.71
CA PHE A 67 3.94 -5.73 10.54
C PHE A 67 4.87 -4.99 9.57
N ILE A 68 4.59 -3.71 9.34
CA ILE A 68 5.41 -2.84 8.48
C ILE A 68 6.82 -2.71 9.04
N SER A 69 6.96 -2.57 10.35
CA SER A 69 8.27 -2.49 11.01
C SER A 69 9.14 -3.71 10.73
N GLU A 70 8.57 -4.89 10.88
CA GLU A 70 9.27 -6.15 10.60
C GLU A 70 9.59 -6.30 9.11
N LEU A 71 8.60 -5.96 8.27
CA LEU A 71 8.78 -6.06 6.83
C LEU A 71 9.83 -5.07 6.30
N ALA A 72 9.96 -3.90 6.94
CA ALA A 72 11.01 -2.93 6.61
C ALA A 72 12.40 -3.50 6.85
N LYS A 73 12.60 -4.22 7.96
CA LYS A 73 13.86 -4.90 8.24
C LYS A 73 14.17 -5.96 7.18
N LEU A 74 13.18 -6.78 6.87
CA LEU A 74 13.32 -7.83 5.86
C LEU A 74 13.57 -7.26 4.47
N SER A 75 13.01 -6.10 4.15
CA SER A 75 13.23 -5.44 2.86
C SER A 75 14.71 -5.11 2.65
N GLN A 76 15.39 -4.69 3.70
CA GLN A 76 16.82 -4.37 3.62
C GLN A 76 17.68 -5.63 3.52
N GLU A 77 17.31 -6.68 4.23
CA GLU A 77 18.03 -7.96 4.18
C GLU A 77 17.87 -8.67 2.85
N LYS A 78 16.66 -8.63 2.27
CA LYS A 78 16.31 -9.36 1.04
C LYS A 78 16.46 -8.53 -0.23
N GLY A 79 16.65 -7.22 -0.11
CA GLY A 79 16.93 -6.35 -1.25
C GLY A 79 15.73 -5.92 -2.06
N PHE A 80 14.55 -5.81 -1.46
CA PHE A 80 13.40 -5.20 -2.13
C PHE A 80 13.06 -3.85 -1.51
N THR A 81 12.32 -3.02 -2.24
CA THR A 81 11.84 -1.73 -1.75
C THR A 81 10.45 -1.89 -1.18
N LEU A 82 10.25 -1.45 0.06
CA LEU A 82 8.95 -1.43 0.71
C LEU A 82 8.30 -0.06 0.55
N LEU A 83 7.10 -0.03 0.01
CA LEU A 83 6.32 1.20 -0.15
C LEU A 83 5.02 1.12 0.65
N MET A 84 4.61 2.27 1.17
CA MET A 84 3.30 2.46 1.75
C MET A 84 2.58 3.57 0.99
N ALA A 85 1.29 3.40 0.77
CA ALA A 85 0.47 4.45 0.19
C ALA A 85 0.17 5.51 1.26
N LYS A 86 0.40 6.77 0.91
CA LYS A 86 0.02 7.90 1.74
C LYS A 86 -1.39 8.31 1.36
N MET A 87 -2.31 8.21 2.31
CA MET A 87 -3.72 8.54 2.12
C MET A 87 -4.11 9.68 3.05
N ARG A 88 -4.91 10.60 2.55
CA ARG A 88 -5.39 11.75 3.31
C ARG A 88 -6.91 11.72 3.42
N LYS A 89 -7.44 11.94 4.64
CA LYS A 89 -8.88 12.07 4.84
C LYS A 89 -9.35 13.39 4.24
N VAL A 90 -10.30 13.33 3.30
CA VAL A 90 -10.88 14.50 2.65
C VAL A 90 -12.33 14.74 3.04
N TYR A 91 -13.00 13.73 3.63
CA TYR A 91 -14.39 13.85 4.02
C TYR A 91 -14.73 12.78 5.07
N GLU A 92 -15.74 13.05 5.87
CA GLU A 92 -16.22 12.11 6.87
C GLU A 92 -17.72 12.33 7.12
N SER A 93 -18.49 11.25 7.24
CA SER A 93 -19.93 11.30 7.46
C SER A 93 -20.39 10.01 8.14
N PRO A 94 -21.43 10.06 9.00
CA PRO A 94 -22.08 8.84 9.48
C PRO A 94 -22.91 8.15 8.37
N ARG A 95 -23.14 8.81 7.25
CA ARG A 95 -23.94 8.31 6.14
C ARG A 95 -23.05 7.83 4.99
N GLN A 96 -23.20 6.56 4.64
CA GLN A 96 -22.45 5.96 3.55
C GLN A 96 -22.72 6.62 2.20
N ASP A 97 -23.97 6.96 1.92
CA ASP A 97 -24.35 7.57 0.65
C ASP A 97 -23.65 8.90 0.40
N GLN A 98 -23.48 9.70 1.44
CA GLN A 98 -22.75 10.97 1.35
C GLN A 98 -21.27 10.75 1.09
N ALA A 99 -20.66 9.78 1.77
CA ALA A 99 -19.25 9.46 1.57
C ALA A 99 -19.01 8.94 0.14
N VAL A 100 -19.90 8.09 -0.38
CA VAL A 100 -19.81 7.57 -1.74
C VAL A 100 -19.88 8.69 -2.77
N GLU A 101 -20.74 9.68 -2.57
CA GLU A 101 -20.84 10.83 -3.48
C GLU A 101 -19.55 11.64 -3.53
N VAL A 102 -18.90 11.84 -2.38
CA VAL A 102 -17.61 12.54 -2.32
C VAL A 102 -16.51 11.69 -2.97
N MET A 103 -16.52 10.37 -2.75
CA MET A 103 -15.56 9.46 -3.38
C MET A 103 -15.68 9.50 -4.91
N LYS A 104 -16.90 9.55 -5.43
CA LYS A 104 -17.16 9.59 -6.88
C LYS A 104 -16.63 10.84 -7.58
N GLN A 105 -16.37 11.92 -6.86
CA GLN A 105 -15.78 13.13 -7.43
C GLN A 105 -14.35 12.93 -7.89
N ALA A 106 -13.65 11.92 -7.37
CA ALA A 106 -12.30 11.56 -7.79
C ALA A 106 -12.10 10.05 -7.60
N VAL A 107 -12.86 9.26 -8.35
CA VAL A 107 -12.93 7.80 -8.23
C VAL A 107 -11.60 7.11 -8.50
N ASP A 108 -10.71 7.75 -9.28
CA ASP A 108 -9.40 7.24 -9.62
C ASP A 108 -8.42 7.23 -8.44
N ARG A 109 -8.69 8.03 -7.39
CA ARG A 109 -7.77 8.22 -6.27
C ARG A 109 -8.41 8.20 -4.89
N ARG A 110 -9.71 7.95 -4.78
CA ARG A 110 -10.42 7.96 -3.51
C ARG A 110 -11.04 6.62 -3.18
N VAL A 111 -11.07 6.30 -1.90
CA VAL A 111 -11.75 5.12 -1.36
C VAL A 111 -12.63 5.53 -0.18
N VAL A 112 -13.68 4.76 0.08
CA VAL A 112 -14.52 4.90 1.26
C VAL A 112 -14.14 3.81 2.25
N ALA A 113 -13.85 4.19 3.49
CA ALA A 113 -13.55 3.26 4.55
C ALA A 113 -14.53 3.47 5.71
N LYS A 114 -15.16 2.39 6.18
CA LYS A 114 -15.99 2.41 7.37
C LYS A 114 -15.11 2.12 8.59
N HIS A 115 -15.19 2.99 9.59
CA HIS A 115 -14.44 2.84 10.82
C HIS A 115 -15.32 2.29 11.94
N MET A 116 -14.69 1.81 13.01
CA MET A 116 -15.37 1.18 14.13
C MET A 116 -16.28 2.14 14.90
N ASP A 117 -16.04 3.44 14.78
CA ASP A 117 -16.89 4.48 15.37
C ASP A 117 -18.19 4.73 14.59
N GLY A 118 -18.43 3.98 13.53
CA GLY A 118 -19.61 4.11 12.66
C GLY A 118 -19.49 5.19 11.60
N MET A 119 -18.38 5.90 11.56
CA MET A 119 -18.15 6.94 10.56
C MET A 119 -17.58 6.34 9.27
N TYR A 120 -18.03 6.90 8.15
CA TYR A 120 -17.46 6.62 6.83
C TYR A 120 -16.50 7.73 6.48
N ARG A 121 -15.27 7.37 6.15
CA ARG A 121 -14.22 8.32 5.77
C ARG A 121 -13.84 8.13 4.32
N VAL A 122 -13.69 9.24 3.62
CA VAL A 122 -13.17 9.23 2.24
C VAL A 122 -11.71 9.58 2.31
N LEU A 123 -10.88 8.68 1.81
CA LEU A 123 -9.43 8.82 1.80
C LEU A 123 -8.96 9.04 0.36
N GLU A 124 -8.06 10.00 0.18
CA GLU A 124 -7.51 10.32 -1.13
C GLU A 124 -6.02 9.98 -1.17
N PHE A 125 -5.62 9.32 -2.24
CA PHE A 125 -4.23 8.95 -2.46
C PHE A 125 -3.37 10.19 -2.76
N GLU A 126 -2.26 10.35 -2.04
CA GLU A 126 -1.32 11.46 -2.21
C GLU A 126 0.03 11.03 -2.77
N GLY A 127 0.35 9.76 -2.76
CA GLY A 127 1.64 9.25 -3.22
C GLY A 127 2.12 8.08 -2.38
N PHE A 128 3.28 7.54 -2.74
CA PHE A 128 3.91 6.45 -1.99
C PHE A 128 5.07 6.96 -1.16
N ILE A 129 5.30 6.30 -0.03
CA ILE A 129 6.43 6.54 0.86
C ILE A 129 7.28 5.27 0.86
N ALA A 130 8.58 5.41 0.63
CA ALA A 130 9.51 4.30 0.81
C ALA A 130 9.82 4.14 2.29
N VAL A 131 9.58 2.95 2.82
CA VAL A 131 9.78 2.67 4.24
C VAL A 131 11.06 1.86 4.41
N ARG A 132 12.04 2.44 5.08
CA ARG A 132 13.32 1.75 5.38
C ARG A 132 13.38 1.29 6.82
N GLU A 133 12.76 2.07 7.71
CA GLU A 133 12.82 1.82 9.13
C GLU A 133 11.61 2.46 9.81
N VAL A 134 11.11 1.79 10.84
CA VAL A 134 10.06 2.35 11.69
C VAL A 134 10.65 2.53 13.07
N LYS A 135 10.67 3.77 13.57
CA LYS A 135 11.15 4.11 14.90
C LYS A 135 10.01 4.57 15.77
N ILE A 136 9.97 4.07 16.98
CA ILE A 136 9.09 4.60 18.03
C ILE A 136 9.93 5.53 18.88
N VAL A 137 9.55 6.82 18.89
CA VAL A 137 10.23 7.82 19.71
C VAL A 137 9.35 8.08 20.92
N GLY A 138 9.88 7.81 22.10
CA GLY A 138 9.17 8.02 23.35
C GLY A 138 10.10 8.64 24.39
N GLU A 139 9.50 9.30 25.38
CA GLU A 139 10.21 9.84 26.53
C GLU A 139 9.81 9.09 27.78
N SER A 140 10.82 8.82 28.63
CA SER A 140 10.58 8.27 29.96
C SER A 140 10.00 9.37 30.85
N ILE A 141 8.88 9.09 31.48
CA ILE A 141 8.21 10.02 32.40
C ILE A 141 8.32 9.55 33.84
#